data_06232437e868e54378d05e30aaea87bf
#
_entry.id   06232437e868e54378d05e30aaea87bf
#
_cell.length_a   1.000
_cell.length_b   1.000
_cell.length_c   1.000
_cell.angle_alpha   90.00
_cell.angle_beta   90.00
_cell.angle_gamma   90.00
#
_symmetry.space_group_name_H-M   'P 1'
#
loop_
_entity.id
_entity.type
_entity.pdbx_description
1 polymer ?
#
loop_
_entity_poly.entity_id
_entity_poly.type
_entity_poly.pdbx_seq_one_letter_code
_entity_poly.pdbx_strand_id
1 'polypeptide(L)'
;MRVLRISAAALLGGMLALAGCAASPGSAPPSSSDAPAGQSLGSLAPAPPEAEVVGEGTVIDVDGTVEVCLGPVAESYPPQCSGLPLRGWAWDDADGVESSGSVRWGQYALTGTYDGSALTLTGAPVPLALYDPPARTDPTGGEPGSTPESELTVIQDELPDRLGSTGYLASYPEDGRVWVDVLWDDGTLQRAADDDYGVGVVIVRSALRPAAP
;
A
#
# COMPACT_ATOMS: atom_id res chain seq x y z
N MET A 1 71.14 -12.72 -6.24
CA MET A 1 72.36 -12.64 -7.11
C MET A 1 71.98 -11.83 -8.34
N ARG A 2 72.75 -10.72 -8.51
CA ARG A 2 73.07 -9.97 -9.72
C ARG A 2 71.97 -9.32 -10.51
N VAL A 3 71.91 -8.04 -10.48
CA VAL A 3 72.72 -6.89 -10.95
C VAL A 3 72.11 -6.33 -12.23
N LEU A 4 71.43 -5.13 -12.20
CA LEU A 4 71.94 -3.76 -12.44
C LEU A 4 72.40 -3.53 -13.90
N ARG A 5 71.83 -2.51 -14.52
CA ARG A 5 72.45 -1.39 -15.32
C ARG A 5 71.37 -0.69 -16.14
N ILE A 6 70.91 0.48 -15.81
CA ILE A 6 71.42 1.84 -16.06
C ILE A 6 72.00 2.02 -17.50
N SER A 7 71.35 2.84 -18.26
CA SER A 7 71.99 3.80 -19.14
C SER A 7 71.01 4.91 -19.56
N ALA A 8 71.51 6.10 -19.45
CA ALA A 8 70.90 7.41 -19.60
C ALA A 8 71.22 8.00 -21.01
N ALA A 9 70.61 9.16 -21.21
CA ALA A 9 70.95 10.24 -22.15
C ALA A 9 70.32 10.09 -23.56
N ALA A 10 69.81 11.13 -24.26
CA ALA A 10 70.10 12.54 -24.23
C ALA A 10 68.99 13.32 -25.00
N LEU A 11 68.73 14.46 -24.57
CA LEU A 11 68.38 15.77 -25.14
C LEU A 11 68.38 15.99 -26.66
N LEU A 12 67.40 16.69 -27.16
CA LEU A 12 67.36 17.85 -28.06
C LEU A 12 65.89 18.00 -28.53
N GLY A 13 65.13 19.05 -28.26
CA GLY A 13 65.32 20.44 -28.70
C GLY A 13 64.50 20.66 -29.96
N GLY A 14 63.35 21.26 -29.85
CA GLY A 14 62.54 21.63 -31.01
C GLY A 14 61.30 22.47 -30.64
N MET A 15 61.35 23.68 -30.99
CA MET A 15 60.56 24.85 -30.65
C MET A 15 59.27 24.96 -31.46
N LEU A 16 58.23 25.51 -30.85
CA LEU A 16 57.11 26.32 -31.42
C LEU A 16 56.20 25.71 -32.48
N ALA A 17 54.93 25.60 -32.10
CA ALA A 17 53.82 26.31 -32.79
C ALA A 17 52.61 26.43 -31.86
N LEU A 18 52.31 27.64 -31.43
CA LEU A 18 51.02 28.00 -30.82
C LEU A 18 49.96 28.03 -31.92
N ALA A 19 49.09 27.02 -31.91
CA ALA A 19 47.82 27.04 -32.59
C ALA A 19 46.73 27.09 -31.52
N GLY A 20 46.23 28.26 -31.23
CA GLY A 20 45.06 28.47 -30.40
C GLY A 20 43.83 27.87 -31.08
N CYS A 21 43.36 26.74 -30.59
CA CYS A 21 41.98 26.29 -30.79
C CYS A 21 41.13 26.90 -29.68
N ALA A 22 40.32 27.87 -30.07
CA ALA A 22 39.22 28.33 -29.27
C ALA A 22 38.29 27.11 -29.00
N ALA A 23 38.33 26.60 -27.80
CA ALA A 23 37.35 25.64 -27.32
C ALA A 23 36.05 26.43 -27.18
N SER A 24 35.11 26.23 -28.07
CA SER A 24 33.71 26.52 -27.83
C SER A 24 33.28 25.86 -26.52
N PRO A 25 32.57 26.52 -25.61
CA PRO A 25 31.96 25.84 -24.48
C PRO A 25 30.95 24.87 -25.06
N GLY A 26 31.32 23.58 -25.06
CA GLY A 26 30.39 22.54 -25.33
C GLY A 26 29.23 22.67 -24.38
N SER A 27 28.04 22.93 -24.93
CA SER A 27 26.82 22.78 -24.18
C SER A 27 26.83 21.38 -23.54
N ALA A 28 26.93 21.33 -22.22
CA ALA A 28 26.65 20.12 -21.49
C ALA A 28 25.25 19.63 -21.96
N PRO A 29 25.07 18.34 -22.22
CA PRO A 29 23.74 17.84 -22.47
C PRO A 29 22.87 18.30 -21.30
N PRO A 30 21.62 18.70 -21.54
CA PRO A 30 20.72 19.05 -20.46
C PRO A 30 20.67 17.81 -19.56
N SER A 31 21.06 17.99 -18.30
CA SER A 31 20.85 17.01 -17.25
C SER A 31 19.40 16.61 -17.32
N SER A 32 19.19 15.34 -17.53
CA SER A 32 17.90 14.71 -17.66
C SER A 32 16.99 15.19 -16.56
N SER A 33 15.95 15.92 -16.97
CA SER A 33 14.63 15.91 -16.38
C SER A 33 14.57 15.68 -14.86
N ASP A 34 14.31 16.75 -14.14
CA ASP A 34 13.37 16.66 -13.02
C ASP A 34 12.02 16.17 -13.59
N ALA A 35 11.92 14.86 -13.85
CA ALA A 35 10.64 14.19 -13.74
C ALA A 35 10.22 14.46 -12.28
N PRO A 36 9.00 14.98 -12.03
CA PRO A 36 8.52 15.08 -10.66
C PRO A 36 8.76 13.72 -10.03
N ALA A 37 9.49 13.70 -8.89
CA ALA A 37 9.72 12.47 -8.15
C ALA A 37 8.35 11.82 -7.97
N GLY A 38 8.16 10.63 -8.55
CA GLY A 38 6.92 9.88 -8.43
C GLY A 38 6.57 9.85 -6.95
N GLN A 39 5.31 10.08 -6.64
CA GLN A 39 4.91 10.13 -5.25
C GLN A 39 4.96 8.69 -4.74
N SER A 40 5.96 8.38 -3.93
CA SER A 40 6.23 7.05 -3.42
C SER A 40 5.10 6.57 -2.50
N LEU A 41 4.77 5.29 -2.61
CA LEU A 41 3.91 4.60 -1.65
C LEU A 41 4.44 4.83 -0.23
N GLY A 42 3.58 5.26 0.70
CA GLY A 42 3.97 5.64 2.05
C GLY A 42 4.21 7.14 2.26
N SER A 43 4.36 7.94 1.21
CA SER A 43 4.36 9.41 1.30
C SER A 43 2.98 10.02 1.08
N LEU A 44 2.00 9.20 0.69
CA LEU A 44 0.66 9.59 0.28
C LEU A 44 -0.41 9.04 1.22
N ALA A 45 -1.45 9.83 1.42
CA ALA A 45 -2.68 9.38 2.06
C ALA A 45 -3.85 9.61 1.09
N PRO A 46 -4.68 8.58 0.81
CA PRO A 46 -5.89 8.74 0.04
C PRO A 46 -6.82 9.77 0.68
N ALA A 47 -7.53 10.55 -0.13
CA ALA A 47 -8.60 11.39 0.39
C ALA A 47 -9.76 10.53 0.87
N PRO A 48 -10.38 10.84 2.02
CA PRO A 48 -11.59 10.14 2.45
C PRO A 48 -12.69 10.23 1.39
N PRO A 49 -13.53 9.19 1.23
CA PRO A 49 -14.64 9.21 0.29
C PRO A 49 -15.67 10.28 0.67
N GLU A 50 -16.22 10.98 -0.33
CA GLU A 50 -17.32 11.92 -0.12
C GLU A 50 -18.66 11.21 0.04
N ALA A 51 -18.80 10.01 -0.53
CA ALA A 51 -20.01 9.19 -0.48
C ALA A 51 -19.94 8.15 0.64
N GLU A 52 -21.08 7.54 0.95
CA GLU A 52 -21.15 6.41 1.85
C GLU A 52 -20.33 5.24 1.34
N VAL A 53 -19.78 4.49 2.28
CA VAL A 53 -19.02 3.26 2.02
C VAL A 53 -19.67 2.07 2.69
N VAL A 54 -19.38 0.89 2.16
CA VAL A 54 -19.67 -0.38 2.80
C VAL A 54 -18.38 -1.10 3.13
N GLY A 55 -18.29 -1.65 4.34
CA GLY A 55 -17.21 -2.52 4.81
C GLY A 55 -17.75 -3.79 5.40
N GLU A 56 -17.04 -4.88 5.24
CA GLU A 56 -17.36 -6.20 5.80
C GLU A 56 -16.29 -6.58 6.82
N GLY A 57 -16.68 -6.90 8.04
CA GLY A 57 -15.69 -7.20 9.07
C GLY A 57 -16.26 -7.64 10.40
N THR A 58 -15.37 -7.83 11.35
CA THR A 58 -15.71 -8.15 12.74
C THR A 58 -15.83 -6.87 13.53
N VAL A 59 -17.02 -6.58 14.04
CA VAL A 59 -17.20 -5.56 15.08
C VAL A 59 -16.83 -6.16 16.40
N ILE A 60 -15.95 -5.50 17.14
CA ILE A 60 -15.49 -5.92 18.47
C ILE A 60 -15.64 -4.77 19.46
N ASP A 61 -16.07 -5.09 20.65
CA ASP A 61 -16.15 -4.16 21.78
C ASP A 61 -15.30 -4.72 22.93
N VAL A 62 -14.29 -3.99 23.30
CA VAL A 62 -13.44 -4.31 24.45
C VAL A 62 -13.61 -3.21 25.49
N ASP A 63 -14.25 -3.52 26.59
CA ASP A 63 -14.48 -2.59 27.72
C ASP A 63 -15.16 -1.27 27.29
N GLY A 64 -16.09 -1.34 26.31
CA GLY A 64 -16.84 -0.18 25.80
C GLY A 64 -16.16 0.56 24.65
N THR A 65 -15.01 0.11 24.18
CA THR A 65 -14.36 0.62 22.97
C THR A 65 -14.78 -0.25 21.78
N VAL A 66 -15.55 0.34 20.88
CA VAL A 66 -16.09 -0.37 19.71
C VAL A 66 -15.28 -0.04 18.46
N GLU A 67 -14.78 -1.08 17.82
CA GLU A 67 -14.02 -1.02 16.58
C GLU A 67 -14.56 -2.00 15.54
N VAL A 68 -14.30 -1.75 14.27
CA VAL A 68 -14.51 -2.71 13.19
C VAL A 68 -13.17 -3.14 12.60
N CYS A 69 -12.90 -4.43 12.64
CA CYS A 69 -11.73 -5.06 12.04
C CYS A 69 -12.08 -5.47 10.61
N LEU A 70 -11.53 -4.74 9.64
CA LEU A 70 -11.72 -4.96 8.21
C LEU A 70 -10.63 -5.86 7.61
N GLY A 71 -9.59 -6.16 8.37
CA GLY A 71 -8.49 -7.05 8.04
C GLY A 71 -8.54 -8.37 8.84
N PRO A 72 -7.42 -9.10 8.89
CA PRO A 72 -7.32 -10.36 9.61
C PRO A 72 -7.64 -10.22 11.09
N VAL A 73 -8.33 -11.22 11.62
CA VAL A 73 -8.66 -11.38 13.03
C VAL A 73 -7.91 -12.59 13.56
N ALA A 74 -7.27 -12.45 14.72
CA ALA A 74 -6.53 -13.55 15.32
C ALA A 74 -7.46 -14.73 15.70
N GLU A 75 -7.02 -15.93 15.44
CA GLU A 75 -7.70 -17.19 15.83
C GLU A 75 -7.55 -17.40 17.34
N SER A 76 -8.27 -16.61 18.14
CA SER A 76 -8.30 -16.68 19.61
C SER A 76 -9.74 -16.59 20.11
N TYR A 77 -9.96 -16.90 21.37
CA TYR A 77 -11.27 -16.77 21.99
C TYR A 77 -11.14 -16.00 23.32
N PRO A 78 -11.69 -14.78 23.43
CA PRO A 78 -12.34 -14.00 22.38
C PRO A 78 -11.40 -13.63 21.23
N PRO A 79 -11.93 -13.28 20.05
CA PRO A 79 -11.12 -12.82 18.92
C PRO A 79 -10.37 -11.55 19.28
N GLN A 80 -9.23 -11.31 18.60
CA GLN A 80 -8.41 -10.12 18.81
C GLN A 80 -8.04 -9.51 17.45
N CYS A 81 -8.17 -8.22 17.35
CA CYS A 81 -7.76 -7.43 16.20
C CYS A 81 -7.54 -5.97 16.61
N SER A 82 -6.90 -5.20 15.76
CA SER A 82 -6.87 -3.74 15.83
C SER A 82 -7.73 -3.21 14.70
N GLY A 83 -8.78 -2.51 15.05
CA GLY A 83 -9.80 -2.08 14.12
C GLY A 83 -9.83 -0.57 13.91
N LEU A 84 -10.73 -0.18 13.01
CA LEU A 84 -11.11 1.20 12.81
C LEU A 84 -12.16 1.58 13.85
N PRO A 85 -12.03 2.73 14.56
CA PRO A 85 -13.07 3.20 15.47
C PRO A 85 -14.44 3.24 14.79
N LEU A 86 -15.45 2.65 15.43
CA LEU A 86 -16.83 2.56 14.93
C LEU A 86 -17.76 3.46 15.75
N ARG A 87 -18.41 4.41 15.09
CA ARG A 87 -19.34 5.33 15.72
C ARG A 87 -20.78 4.99 15.34
N GLY A 88 -21.72 5.21 16.27
CA GLY A 88 -23.14 4.95 16.05
C GLY A 88 -23.52 3.47 16.19
N TRP A 89 -22.66 2.65 16.78
CA TRP A 89 -22.95 1.24 17.06
C TRP A 89 -23.80 1.08 18.32
N ALA A 90 -24.80 0.20 18.25
CA ALA A 90 -25.58 -0.24 19.39
C ALA A 90 -25.75 -1.77 19.36
N TRP A 91 -25.34 -2.45 20.42
CA TRP A 91 -25.42 -3.91 20.50
C TRP A 91 -26.86 -4.42 20.57
N ASP A 92 -27.79 -3.61 21.08
CA ASP A 92 -29.21 -3.98 21.20
C ASP A 92 -29.89 -4.10 19.83
N ASP A 93 -29.32 -3.48 18.80
CA ASP A 93 -29.82 -3.49 17.43
C ASP A 93 -29.10 -4.53 16.53
N ALA A 94 -28.18 -5.32 17.11
CA ALA A 94 -27.32 -6.24 16.38
C ALA A 94 -27.70 -7.71 16.63
N ASP A 95 -27.93 -8.46 15.56
CA ASP A 95 -28.13 -9.92 15.62
C ASP A 95 -26.79 -10.67 15.48
N GLY A 96 -26.70 -11.89 16.03
CA GLY A 96 -25.52 -12.75 15.89
C GLY A 96 -24.33 -12.34 16.78
N VAL A 97 -24.63 -11.70 17.91
CA VAL A 97 -23.64 -11.26 18.89
C VAL A 97 -23.10 -12.43 19.70
N GLU A 98 -21.79 -12.51 19.81
CA GLU A 98 -21.08 -13.39 20.73
C GLU A 98 -20.44 -12.59 21.85
N SER A 99 -20.18 -13.22 23.00
CA SER A 99 -19.51 -12.55 24.11
C SER A 99 -18.68 -13.52 24.97
N SER A 100 -17.58 -12.97 25.55
CA SER A 100 -16.74 -13.66 26.52
C SER A 100 -16.13 -12.65 27.48
N GLY A 101 -16.49 -12.72 28.75
CA GLY A 101 -16.09 -11.70 29.72
C GLY A 101 -16.67 -10.33 29.37
N SER A 102 -15.80 -9.33 29.27
CA SER A 102 -16.16 -7.96 28.86
C SER A 102 -16.08 -7.72 27.35
N VAL A 103 -15.73 -8.75 26.56
CA VAL A 103 -15.61 -8.63 25.10
C VAL A 103 -16.89 -9.08 24.43
N ARG A 104 -17.40 -8.29 23.50
CA ARG A 104 -18.51 -8.63 22.60
C ARG A 104 -18.07 -8.49 21.16
N TRP A 105 -18.53 -9.37 20.28
CA TRP A 105 -18.19 -9.29 18.86
C TRP A 105 -19.27 -9.92 17.98
N GLY A 106 -19.17 -9.64 16.70
CA GLY A 106 -19.98 -10.24 15.64
C GLY A 106 -19.49 -9.83 14.27
N GLN A 107 -19.94 -10.50 13.22
CA GLN A 107 -19.50 -10.25 11.85
C GLN A 107 -20.63 -9.58 11.06
N TYR A 108 -20.33 -8.42 10.47
CA TYR A 108 -21.33 -7.57 9.83
C TYR A 108 -20.81 -6.92 8.55
N ALA A 109 -21.75 -6.67 7.64
CA ALA A 109 -21.61 -5.64 6.63
C ALA A 109 -22.15 -4.32 7.20
N LEU A 110 -21.38 -3.26 7.08
CA LEU A 110 -21.61 -1.96 7.68
C LEU A 110 -21.65 -0.90 6.60
N THR A 111 -22.71 -0.10 6.58
CA THR A 111 -22.81 1.07 5.70
C THR A 111 -22.64 2.34 6.52
N GLY A 112 -21.82 3.26 6.05
CA GLY A 112 -21.52 4.49 6.78
C GLY A 112 -20.65 5.47 6.03
N THR A 113 -20.23 6.54 6.73
CA THR A 113 -19.27 7.52 6.24
C THR A 113 -17.92 7.31 6.90
N TYR A 114 -16.86 7.33 6.10
CA TYR A 114 -15.48 7.22 6.56
C TYR A 114 -14.78 8.58 6.47
N ASP A 115 -14.29 9.09 7.60
CA ASP A 115 -13.66 10.42 7.69
C ASP A 115 -12.12 10.39 7.61
N GLY A 116 -11.52 9.23 7.30
CA GLY A 116 -10.08 9.00 7.31
C GLY A 116 -9.55 8.46 8.65
N SER A 117 -10.38 8.44 9.69
CA SER A 117 -10.00 8.01 11.05
C SER A 117 -11.00 7.10 11.73
N ALA A 118 -12.28 7.14 11.33
CA ALA A 118 -13.35 6.35 11.91
C ALA A 118 -14.46 6.10 10.88
N LEU A 119 -15.19 5.01 11.07
CA LEU A 119 -16.45 4.73 10.34
C LEU A 119 -17.61 5.14 11.22
N THR A 120 -18.48 6.00 10.69
CA THR A 120 -19.77 6.38 11.34
C THR A 120 -20.91 5.70 10.61
N LEU A 121 -21.66 4.86 11.29
CA LEU A 121 -22.80 4.15 10.69
C LEU A 121 -23.89 5.11 10.26
N THR A 122 -24.49 4.83 9.11
CA THR A 122 -25.65 5.53 8.55
C THR A 122 -26.83 4.58 8.32
N GLY A 123 -26.55 3.27 8.29
CA GLY A 123 -27.55 2.21 8.14
C GLY A 123 -27.47 1.16 9.24
N ALA A 124 -28.49 0.30 9.32
CA ALA A 124 -28.49 -0.82 10.22
C ALA A 124 -27.40 -1.84 9.82
N PRO A 125 -26.68 -2.45 10.79
CA PRO A 125 -25.72 -3.49 10.49
C PRO A 125 -26.42 -4.75 9.94
N VAL A 126 -25.83 -5.38 8.94
CA VAL A 126 -26.32 -6.64 8.38
C VAL A 126 -25.38 -7.77 8.78
N PRO A 127 -25.82 -8.79 9.53
CA PRO A 127 -24.98 -9.96 9.80
C PRO A 127 -24.41 -10.55 8.50
N LEU A 128 -23.12 -10.88 8.47
CA LEU A 128 -22.49 -11.40 7.23
C LEU A 128 -23.16 -12.68 6.72
N ALA A 129 -23.75 -13.49 7.61
CA ALA A 129 -24.50 -14.67 7.21
C ALA A 129 -25.76 -14.37 6.38
N LEU A 130 -26.25 -13.12 6.40
CA LEU A 130 -27.43 -12.66 5.67
C LEU A 130 -27.08 -11.64 4.57
N TYR A 131 -25.80 -11.30 4.44
CA TYR A 131 -25.32 -10.33 3.48
C TYR A 131 -24.85 -11.03 2.20
N ASP A 132 -25.31 -10.56 1.05
CA ASP A 132 -24.85 -11.01 -0.27
C ASP A 132 -23.95 -9.93 -0.87
N PRO A 133 -22.61 -10.09 -0.76
CA PRO A 133 -21.69 -9.06 -1.22
C PRO A 133 -21.69 -8.98 -2.74
N PRO A 134 -21.72 -7.76 -3.31
CA PRO A 134 -21.50 -7.60 -4.75
C PRO A 134 -20.13 -8.14 -5.14
N ALA A 135 -20.06 -8.78 -6.31
CA ALA A 135 -18.81 -9.33 -6.82
C ALA A 135 -17.73 -8.23 -6.90
N ARG A 136 -16.54 -8.53 -6.39
CA ARG A 136 -15.39 -7.63 -6.56
C ARG A 136 -14.91 -7.67 -8.01
N THR A 137 -14.66 -6.52 -8.58
CA THR A 137 -14.03 -6.44 -9.90
C THR A 137 -12.56 -6.82 -9.74
N ASP A 138 -12.11 -7.80 -10.53
CA ASP A 138 -10.70 -8.11 -10.64
C ASP A 138 -10.06 -7.15 -11.66
N PRO A 139 -9.15 -6.26 -11.23
CA PRO A 139 -8.53 -5.29 -12.13
C PRO A 139 -7.55 -5.93 -13.11
N THR A 140 -7.17 -7.20 -12.88
CA THR A 140 -6.25 -7.94 -13.78
C THR A 140 -6.98 -8.68 -14.88
N GLY A 141 -8.32 -8.80 -14.78
CA GLY A 141 -9.12 -9.61 -15.69
C GLY A 141 -8.79 -11.11 -15.63
N GLY A 142 -8.17 -11.58 -14.56
CA GLY A 142 -7.72 -12.96 -14.39
C GLY A 142 -6.37 -13.27 -15.06
N GLU A 143 -5.71 -12.25 -15.64
CA GLU A 143 -4.41 -12.46 -16.27
C GLU A 143 -3.29 -12.49 -15.22
N PRO A 144 -2.42 -13.51 -15.21
CA PRO A 144 -1.32 -13.60 -14.26
C PRO A 144 -0.27 -12.51 -14.50
N GLY A 145 0.42 -12.10 -13.44
CA GLY A 145 1.63 -11.30 -13.52
C GLY A 145 2.84 -12.13 -13.93
N SER A 146 3.98 -11.47 -14.07
CA SER A 146 5.23 -12.13 -14.48
C SER A 146 6.38 -11.93 -13.49
N THR A 147 6.11 -11.32 -12.34
CA THR A 147 7.13 -11.00 -11.33
C THR A 147 7.55 -12.28 -10.61
N PRO A 148 8.86 -12.55 -10.47
CA PRO A 148 9.35 -13.74 -9.77
C PRO A 148 8.97 -13.73 -8.28
N GLU A 149 8.67 -14.91 -7.72
CA GLU A 149 8.25 -15.06 -6.32
C GLU A 149 9.24 -14.45 -5.32
N SER A 150 10.55 -14.56 -5.58
CA SER A 150 11.58 -13.97 -4.73
C SER A 150 11.51 -12.43 -4.67
N GLU A 151 11.09 -11.79 -5.75
CA GLU A 151 10.88 -10.34 -5.81
C GLU A 151 9.57 -9.97 -5.13
N LEU A 152 8.50 -10.74 -5.37
CA LEU A 152 7.21 -10.54 -4.70
C LEU A 152 7.33 -10.62 -3.18
N THR A 153 8.15 -11.54 -2.66
CA THR A 153 8.40 -11.66 -1.21
C THR A 153 9.06 -10.40 -0.65
N VAL A 154 10.05 -9.84 -1.34
CA VAL A 154 10.71 -8.60 -0.91
C VAL A 154 9.71 -7.44 -0.89
N ILE A 155 8.90 -7.31 -1.95
CA ILE A 155 7.86 -6.28 -2.02
C ILE A 155 6.85 -6.46 -0.88
N GLN A 156 6.38 -7.68 -0.65
CA GLN A 156 5.44 -7.98 0.42
C GLN A 156 5.96 -7.57 1.79
N ASP A 157 7.23 -7.83 2.07
CA ASP A 157 7.86 -7.52 3.36
C ASP A 157 7.98 -6.00 3.61
N GLU A 158 8.05 -5.19 2.55
CA GLU A 158 8.15 -3.72 2.66
C GLU A 158 6.79 -3.04 2.87
N LEU A 159 5.69 -3.62 2.38
CA LEU A 159 4.39 -2.97 2.34
C LEU A 159 3.84 -2.53 3.71
N PRO A 160 3.97 -3.33 4.81
CA PRO A 160 3.48 -2.90 6.12
C PRO A 160 4.14 -1.61 6.62
N ASP A 161 5.45 -1.48 6.45
CA ASP A 161 6.21 -0.30 6.88
C ASP A 161 5.89 0.92 6.00
N ARG A 162 5.67 0.71 4.70
CA ARG A 162 5.38 1.79 3.75
C ARG A 162 3.96 2.33 3.88
N LEU A 163 2.98 1.48 4.11
CA LEU A 163 1.57 1.86 4.23
C LEU A 163 1.18 2.26 5.66
N GLY A 164 1.98 1.84 6.65
CA GLY A 164 1.73 2.11 8.05
C GLY A 164 0.55 1.31 8.63
N SER A 165 0.49 1.23 9.96
CA SER A 165 -0.47 0.39 10.69
C SER A 165 -1.93 0.81 10.55
N THR A 166 -2.21 2.04 10.11
CA THR A 166 -3.57 2.54 9.95
C THR A 166 -4.16 2.32 8.56
N GLY A 167 -3.31 2.09 7.56
CA GLY A 167 -3.75 1.89 6.18
C GLY A 167 -3.65 0.44 5.70
N TYR A 168 -2.60 -0.26 6.11
CA TYR A 168 -2.33 -1.63 5.74
C TYR A 168 -3.20 -2.63 6.54
N LEU A 169 -3.79 -3.60 5.85
CA LEU A 169 -4.55 -4.68 6.48
C LEU A 169 -3.87 -6.04 6.28
N ALA A 170 -3.52 -6.38 5.06
CA ALA A 170 -2.88 -7.64 4.72
C ALA A 170 -2.21 -7.54 3.34
N SER A 171 -1.25 -8.43 3.07
CA SER A 171 -0.75 -8.65 1.72
C SER A 171 -0.37 -10.12 1.51
N TYR A 172 -0.43 -10.57 0.26
CA TYR A 172 -0.04 -11.92 -0.12
C TYR A 172 0.36 -11.96 -1.60
N PRO A 173 1.35 -12.78 -1.97
CA PRO A 173 1.70 -13.04 -3.34
C PRO A 173 0.70 -14.06 -3.94
N GLU A 174 0.20 -13.78 -5.13
CA GLU A 174 -0.66 -14.67 -5.90
C GLU A 174 -0.52 -14.36 -7.39
N ASP A 175 -0.39 -15.39 -8.22
CA ASP A 175 -0.35 -15.30 -9.67
C ASP A 175 0.64 -14.27 -10.22
N GLY A 176 1.87 -14.23 -9.67
CA GLY A 176 2.94 -13.35 -10.14
C GLY A 176 2.74 -11.87 -9.81
N ARG A 177 1.95 -11.56 -8.78
CA ARG A 177 1.64 -10.23 -8.26
C ARG A 177 1.63 -10.23 -6.73
N VAL A 178 1.71 -9.06 -6.09
CA VAL A 178 1.38 -8.90 -4.68
C VAL A 178 0.02 -8.21 -4.58
N TRP A 179 -0.93 -8.86 -3.94
CA TRP A 179 -2.19 -8.27 -3.56
C TRP A 179 -2.04 -7.62 -2.19
N VAL A 180 -2.48 -6.39 -2.04
CA VAL A 180 -2.47 -5.68 -0.77
C VAL A 180 -3.84 -5.13 -0.44
N ASP A 181 -4.35 -5.50 0.72
CA ASP A 181 -5.60 -4.99 1.26
C ASP A 181 -5.29 -3.76 2.14
N VAL A 182 -5.98 -2.67 1.88
CA VAL A 182 -5.91 -1.42 2.61
C VAL A 182 -7.28 -1.00 3.10
N LEU A 183 -7.35 -0.10 4.08
CA LEU A 183 -8.64 0.41 4.55
C LEU A 183 -9.42 1.08 3.42
N TRP A 184 -8.79 2.04 2.74
CA TRP A 184 -9.38 2.81 1.65
C TRP A 184 -8.30 3.26 0.66
N ASP A 185 -8.63 3.23 -0.62
CA ASP A 185 -7.86 3.84 -1.69
C ASP A 185 -8.80 4.50 -2.70
N ASP A 186 -8.51 5.75 -3.05
CA ASP A 186 -9.17 6.50 -4.12
C ASP A 186 -8.42 6.37 -5.47
N GLY A 187 -7.52 5.39 -5.58
CA GLY A 187 -6.58 5.17 -6.67
C GLY A 187 -5.22 5.84 -6.46
N THR A 188 -5.03 6.54 -5.35
CA THR A 188 -3.76 7.21 -5.02
C THR A 188 -2.67 6.22 -4.67
N LEU A 189 -2.99 5.21 -3.83
CA LEU A 189 -2.03 4.17 -3.45
C LEU A 189 -1.72 3.25 -4.63
N GLN A 190 -2.71 2.91 -5.46
CA GLN A 190 -2.46 2.10 -6.65
C GLN A 190 -1.48 2.79 -7.61
N ARG A 191 -1.68 4.09 -7.88
CA ARG A 191 -0.74 4.83 -8.75
C ARG A 191 0.67 4.88 -8.16
N ALA A 192 0.80 5.12 -6.85
CA ALA A 192 2.09 5.12 -6.17
C ALA A 192 2.77 3.75 -6.20
N ALA A 193 2.00 2.67 -6.05
CA ALA A 193 2.50 1.31 -6.17
C ALA A 193 2.98 0.99 -7.59
N ASP A 194 2.24 1.45 -8.61
CA ASP A 194 2.64 1.30 -10.01
C ASP A 194 3.91 2.09 -10.34
N ASP A 195 4.09 3.28 -9.75
CA ASP A 195 5.30 4.10 -9.91
C ASP A 195 6.52 3.47 -9.23
N ASP A 196 6.35 2.87 -8.05
CA ASP A 196 7.44 2.29 -7.26
C ASP A 196 7.87 0.89 -7.73
N TYR A 197 6.91 0.05 -8.11
CA TYR A 197 7.16 -1.38 -8.39
C TYR A 197 6.91 -1.77 -9.85
N GLY A 198 6.29 -0.90 -10.64
CA GLY A 198 5.84 -1.18 -11.99
C GLY A 198 4.36 -1.53 -12.05
N VAL A 199 3.74 -1.17 -13.18
CA VAL A 199 2.29 -1.30 -13.39
C VAL A 199 1.83 -2.75 -13.17
N GLY A 200 0.91 -2.91 -12.24
CA GLY A 200 0.26 -4.17 -11.94
C GLY A 200 1.14 -5.21 -11.24
N VAL A 201 2.32 -4.86 -10.72
CA VAL A 201 3.11 -5.74 -9.84
C VAL A 201 2.45 -5.83 -8.47
N VAL A 202 1.99 -4.70 -7.93
CA VAL A 202 1.21 -4.62 -6.71
C VAL A 202 -0.22 -4.21 -7.05
N ILE A 203 -1.19 -4.97 -6.56
CA ILE A 203 -2.62 -4.68 -6.74
C ILE A 203 -3.20 -4.23 -5.40
N VAL A 204 -3.64 -2.98 -5.33
CA VAL A 204 -4.25 -2.39 -4.14
C VAL A 204 -5.75 -2.65 -4.13
N ARG A 205 -6.26 -3.16 -3.02
CA ARG A 205 -7.70 -3.39 -2.81
C ARG A 205 -8.18 -2.70 -1.55
N SER A 206 -9.24 -1.92 -1.67
CA SER A 206 -9.89 -1.30 -0.53
C SER A 206 -10.83 -2.28 0.18
N ALA A 207 -10.74 -2.32 1.52
CA ALA A 207 -11.72 -3.02 2.35
C ALA A 207 -13.04 -2.24 2.43
N LEU A 208 -12.96 -0.91 2.55
CA LEU A 208 -14.12 -0.04 2.38
C LEU A 208 -14.35 0.21 0.88
N ARG A 209 -15.59 0.11 0.45
CA ARG A 209 -16.00 0.28 -0.96
C ARG A 209 -17.13 1.29 -1.03
N PRO A 210 -17.29 2.05 -2.14
CA PRO A 210 -18.45 2.87 -2.32
C PRO A 210 -19.73 2.04 -2.12
N ALA A 211 -20.67 2.54 -1.32
CA ALA A 211 -21.98 1.92 -1.19
C ALA A 211 -22.71 1.96 -2.53
N ALA A 212 -23.44 0.89 -2.86
CA ALA A 212 -24.26 0.90 -4.07
C ALA A 212 -25.38 1.95 -3.91
N PRO A 213 -25.71 2.69 -4.99
CA PRO A 213 -26.78 3.69 -4.97
C PRO A 213 -28.15 3.06 -4.78
#